data_01571c750b8a1a7c604ddc0c4cb317d6
#
_entry.id   01571c750b8a1a7c604ddc0c4cb317d6
#
_cell.length_a   1.000
_cell.length_b   1.000
_cell.length_c   1.000
_cell.angle_alpha   90.00
_cell.angle_beta   90.00
_cell.angle_gamma   90.00
#
_symmetry.space_group_name_H-M   'P 1'
#
loop_
_entity.id
_entity.type
_entity.pdbx_description
1 polymer ?
#
loop_
_entity_poly.entity_id
_entity_poly.type
_entity_poly.pdbx_seq_one_letter_code
_entity_poly.pdbx_strand_id
1 'polypeptide(L)'
;MSLSVVLLLSKEVVSKAVSVSLVGLTNIFTYMSTSSENLIINRYKNELEILDVELKLKLVGQWLEKINLEETNISLELIYHGISDSCHKISDSINKINEQIINHQLKWFHTWRTLYLDIELETLKKDTLILNERLRLLQLVK
;
A
#
# COMPACT_ATOMS: atom_id res chain seq x y z
N MET A 1 18.87 23.02 -4.44
CA MET A 1 19.04 21.61 -4.03
C MET A 1 19.30 20.77 -5.27
N SER A 2 20.28 19.88 -5.26
CA SER A 2 20.53 19.02 -6.41
C SER A 2 19.45 17.95 -6.56
N LEU A 3 19.28 17.44 -7.78
CA LEU A 3 18.32 16.37 -8.08
C LEU A 3 18.57 15.14 -7.19
N SER A 4 19.82 14.74 -7.01
CA SER A 4 20.15 13.57 -6.18
C SER A 4 19.78 13.75 -4.70
N VAL A 5 19.88 14.95 -4.16
CA VAL A 5 19.44 15.24 -2.78
C VAL A 5 17.92 15.15 -2.66
N VAL A 6 17.19 15.71 -3.63
CA VAL A 6 15.71 15.63 -3.66
C VAL A 6 15.27 14.17 -3.73
N LEU A 7 15.87 13.37 -4.61
CA LEU A 7 15.55 11.94 -4.74
C LEU A 7 15.89 11.15 -3.48
N LEU A 8 16.99 11.47 -2.81
CA LEU A 8 17.36 10.81 -1.55
C LEU A 8 16.30 11.05 -0.46
N LEU A 9 15.87 12.29 -0.29
CA LEU A 9 14.82 12.64 0.68
C LEU A 9 13.50 11.94 0.34
N SER A 10 13.13 11.93 -0.93
CA SER A 10 11.92 11.23 -1.40
C SER A 10 12.02 9.73 -1.17
N LYS A 11 13.21 9.13 -1.36
CA LYS A 11 13.47 7.71 -1.10
C LYS A 11 13.17 7.33 0.34
N GLU A 12 13.62 8.13 1.31
CA GLU A 12 13.33 7.88 2.72
C GLU A 12 11.83 7.95 3.03
N VAL A 13 11.14 8.94 2.45
CA VAL A 13 9.68 9.10 2.62
C VAL A 13 8.92 7.90 2.06
N VAL A 14 9.27 7.45 0.85
CA VAL A 14 8.65 6.27 0.23
C VAL A 14 8.94 5.01 1.02
N SER A 15 10.19 4.82 1.45
CA SER A 15 10.60 3.68 2.26
C SER A 15 9.79 3.59 3.55
N LYS A 16 9.56 4.73 4.20
CA LYS A 16 8.73 4.79 5.40
C LYS A 16 7.27 4.43 5.09
N ALA A 17 6.70 4.97 4.01
CA ALA A 17 5.34 4.65 3.59
C ALA A 17 5.18 3.15 3.31
N VAL A 18 6.15 2.52 2.67
CA VAL A 18 6.17 1.08 2.42
C VAL A 18 6.19 0.31 3.74
N SER A 19 7.07 0.66 4.67
CA SER A 19 7.18 0.00 5.97
C SER A 19 5.90 0.11 6.80
N VAL A 20 5.33 1.30 6.87
CA VAL A 20 4.06 1.55 7.59
C VAL A 20 2.93 0.75 6.97
N SER A 21 2.87 0.70 5.64
CA SER A 21 1.85 -0.06 4.90
C SER A 21 1.98 -1.57 5.17
N LEU A 22 3.19 -2.11 5.18
CA LEU A 22 3.42 -3.54 5.45
C LEU A 22 2.98 -3.91 6.88
N VAL A 23 3.31 -3.09 7.87
CA VAL A 23 2.84 -3.28 9.25
C VAL A 23 1.31 -3.22 9.31
N GLY A 24 0.71 -2.22 8.67
CA GLY A 24 -0.73 -2.05 8.61
C GLY A 24 -1.44 -3.25 7.97
N LEU A 25 -0.90 -3.78 6.87
CA LEU A 25 -1.42 -4.99 6.22
C LEU A 25 -1.35 -6.20 7.14
N THR A 26 -0.24 -6.38 7.87
CA THR A 26 -0.11 -7.47 8.83
C THR A 26 -1.21 -7.39 9.89
N ASN A 27 -1.49 -6.21 10.41
CA ASN A 27 -2.55 -5.99 11.38
C ASN A 27 -3.93 -6.33 10.81
N ILE A 28 -4.20 -5.94 9.57
CA ILE A 28 -5.46 -6.23 8.89
C ILE A 28 -5.64 -7.74 8.72
N PHE A 29 -4.64 -8.43 8.18
CA PHE A 29 -4.70 -9.88 7.97
C PHE A 29 -4.83 -10.64 9.28
N THR A 30 -4.16 -10.21 10.35
CA THR A 30 -4.27 -10.80 11.67
C THR A 30 -5.71 -10.72 12.17
N TYR A 31 -6.32 -9.54 12.08
CA TYR A 31 -7.73 -9.35 12.46
C TYR A 31 -8.66 -10.24 11.63
N MET A 32 -8.51 -10.23 10.31
CA MET A 32 -9.38 -10.98 9.41
C MET A 32 -9.23 -12.49 9.61
N SER A 33 -8.04 -12.96 9.95
CA SER A 33 -7.81 -14.37 10.26
C SER A 33 -8.49 -14.83 11.55
N THR A 34 -8.55 -13.96 12.56
CA THR A 34 -9.25 -14.26 13.82
C THR A 34 -10.77 -14.22 13.66
N SER A 35 -11.28 -13.63 12.59
CA SER A 35 -12.70 -13.49 12.30
C SER A 35 -13.12 -14.36 11.11
N SER A 36 -12.42 -15.46 10.86
CA SER A 36 -12.59 -16.31 9.67
C SER A 36 -13.98 -16.95 9.51
N GLU A 37 -14.77 -17.04 10.57
CA GLU A 37 -16.14 -17.55 10.51
C GLU A 37 -17.13 -16.54 9.90
N ASN A 38 -16.75 -15.26 9.83
CA ASN A 38 -17.56 -14.21 9.23
C ASN A 38 -17.35 -14.21 7.72
N LEU A 39 -18.41 -14.50 6.96
CA LEU A 39 -18.36 -14.61 5.50
C LEU A 39 -17.96 -13.31 4.82
N ILE A 40 -18.39 -12.16 5.35
CA ILE A 40 -18.06 -10.86 4.78
C ILE A 40 -16.57 -10.55 4.99
N ILE A 41 -16.05 -10.81 6.19
CA ILE A 41 -14.63 -10.61 6.50
C ILE A 41 -13.76 -11.55 5.67
N ASN A 42 -14.19 -12.80 5.47
CA ASN A 42 -13.49 -13.73 4.58
C ASN A 42 -13.45 -13.23 3.13
N ARG A 43 -14.54 -12.65 2.65
CA ARG A 43 -14.57 -12.04 1.31
C ARG A 43 -13.54 -10.92 1.20
N TYR A 44 -13.48 -10.03 2.18
CA TYR A 44 -12.51 -8.94 2.22
C TYR A 44 -11.06 -9.47 2.26
N LYS A 45 -10.82 -10.49 3.07
CA LYS A 45 -9.52 -11.12 3.16
C LYS A 45 -9.07 -11.69 1.80
N ASN A 46 -9.98 -12.39 1.11
CA ASN A 46 -9.71 -12.96 -0.21
C ASN A 46 -9.44 -11.85 -1.24
N GLU A 47 -10.19 -10.77 -1.21
CA GLU A 47 -9.96 -9.63 -2.10
C GLU A 47 -8.58 -9.02 -1.89
N LEU A 48 -8.15 -8.87 -0.63
CA LEU A 48 -6.81 -8.36 -0.30
C LEU A 48 -5.71 -9.33 -0.75
N GLU A 49 -5.90 -10.62 -0.59
CA GLU A 49 -4.93 -11.62 -1.05
C GLU A 49 -4.75 -11.58 -2.57
N ILE A 50 -5.84 -11.43 -3.32
CA ILE A 50 -5.83 -11.34 -4.78
C ILE A 50 -5.10 -10.07 -5.24
N LEU A 51 -5.26 -8.94 -4.54
CA LEU A 51 -4.56 -7.70 -4.87
C LEU A 51 -3.05 -7.82 -4.71
N ASP A 52 -2.61 -8.67 -3.80
CA ASP A 52 -1.19 -8.91 -3.51
C ASP A 52 -0.39 -7.63 -3.29
N VAL A 53 -0.94 -6.76 -2.46
CA VAL A 53 -0.36 -5.45 -2.13
C VAL A 53 1.03 -5.61 -1.50
N GLU A 54 1.17 -6.60 -0.64
CA GLU A 54 2.42 -6.88 0.06
C GLU A 54 3.59 -7.11 -0.91
N LEU A 55 3.39 -7.96 -1.93
CA LEU A 55 4.44 -8.22 -2.92
C LEU A 55 4.82 -6.94 -3.67
N LYS A 56 3.82 -6.16 -4.09
CA LYS A 56 4.04 -4.93 -4.84
C LYS A 56 4.81 -3.91 -4.02
N LEU A 57 4.49 -3.76 -2.74
CA LEU A 57 5.22 -2.87 -1.83
C LEU A 57 6.66 -3.36 -1.60
N LYS A 58 6.86 -4.66 -1.46
CA LYS A 58 8.21 -5.24 -1.32
C LYS A 58 9.05 -5.01 -2.57
N LEU A 59 8.44 -5.10 -3.76
CA LEU A 59 9.13 -4.78 -5.01
C LEU A 59 9.58 -3.33 -5.06
N VAL A 60 8.73 -2.40 -4.59
CA VAL A 60 9.11 -0.99 -4.46
C VAL A 60 10.31 -0.85 -3.53
N GLY A 61 10.29 -1.50 -2.37
CA GLY A 61 11.38 -1.46 -1.40
C GLY A 61 12.70 -1.96 -2.00
N GLN A 62 12.66 -3.07 -2.71
CA GLN A 62 13.84 -3.62 -3.39
C GLN A 62 14.38 -2.67 -4.46
N TRP A 63 13.49 -2.08 -5.25
CA TRP A 63 13.89 -1.12 -6.27
C TRP A 63 14.55 0.11 -5.66
N LEU A 64 14.01 0.64 -4.55
CA LEU A 64 14.59 1.79 -3.85
C LEU A 64 16.03 1.52 -3.38
N GLU A 65 16.31 0.30 -2.94
CA GLU A 65 17.67 -0.08 -2.53
C GLU A 65 18.67 -0.13 -3.70
N LYS A 66 18.18 -0.44 -4.89
CA LYS A 66 19.00 -0.60 -6.10
C LYS A 66 19.11 0.65 -6.95
N ILE A 67 18.32 1.69 -6.68
CA ILE A 67 18.34 2.89 -7.50
C ILE A 67 19.67 3.61 -7.38
N ASN A 68 20.27 3.92 -8.54
CA ASN A 68 21.50 4.72 -8.60
C ASN A 68 21.13 6.17 -8.84
N LEU A 69 21.29 6.99 -7.81
CA LEU A 69 20.93 8.40 -7.85
C LEU A 69 21.80 9.22 -8.81
N GLU A 70 22.99 8.72 -9.16
CA GLU A 70 23.90 9.40 -10.10
C GLU A 70 23.51 9.18 -11.56
N GLU A 71 22.74 8.12 -11.84
CA GLU A 71 22.29 7.77 -13.20
C GLU A 71 20.85 8.17 -13.47
N THR A 72 20.23 8.99 -12.60
CA THR A 72 18.85 9.39 -12.78
C THR A 72 18.68 10.38 -13.93
N ASN A 73 17.54 10.27 -14.62
CA ASN A 73 17.12 11.20 -15.68
C ASN A 73 15.69 11.67 -15.42
N ILE A 74 15.19 12.57 -16.25
CA ILE A 74 13.86 13.16 -16.07
C ILE A 74 12.76 12.09 -16.13
N SER A 75 12.85 11.13 -17.05
CA SER A 75 11.87 10.06 -17.19
C SER A 75 11.82 9.19 -15.93
N LEU A 76 12.97 8.81 -15.40
CA LEU A 76 13.06 8.02 -14.19
C LEU A 76 12.54 8.78 -12.98
N GLU A 77 12.84 10.08 -12.89
CA GLU A 77 12.33 10.95 -11.84
C GLU A 77 10.81 11.03 -11.85
N LEU A 78 10.20 11.22 -13.02
CA LEU A 78 8.74 11.30 -13.15
C LEU A 78 8.07 9.99 -12.71
N ILE A 79 8.63 8.85 -13.11
CA ILE A 79 8.12 7.55 -12.69
C ILE A 79 8.29 7.37 -11.18
N TYR A 80 9.42 7.79 -10.63
CA TYR A 80 9.69 7.75 -9.20
C TYR A 80 8.63 8.53 -8.40
N HIS A 81 8.32 9.76 -8.84
CA HIS A 81 7.27 10.57 -8.19
C HIS A 81 5.90 9.89 -8.29
N GLY A 82 5.61 9.27 -9.42
CA GLY A 82 4.38 8.50 -9.59
C GLY A 82 4.27 7.32 -8.63
N ILE A 83 5.35 6.58 -8.45
CA ILE A 83 5.42 5.45 -7.51
C ILE A 83 5.29 5.95 -6.07
N SER A 84 5.95 7.05 -5.73
CA SER A 84 5.84 7.68 -4.42
C SER A 84 4.40 8.06 -4.10
N ASP A 85 3.71 8.70 -5.03
CA ASP A 85 2.30 9.07 -4.88
C ASP A 85 1.42 7.84 -4.65
N SER A 86 1.63 6.78 -5.43
CA SER A 86 0.89 5.52 -5.27
C SER A 86 1.12 4.90 -3.89
N CYS A 87 2.36 4.88 -3.40
CA CYS A 87 2.67 4.31 -2.09
C CYS A 87 2.01 5.10 -0.96
N HIS A 88 1.95 6.43 -1.07
CA HIS A 88 1.27 7.28 -0.09
C HIS A 88 -0.25 7.02 -0.08
N LYS A 89 -0.87 6.92 -1.25
CA LYS A 89 -2.30 6.61 -1.36
C LYS A 89 -2.63 5.24 -0.81
N ILE A 90 -1.79 4.24 -1.08
CA ILE A 90 -1.95 2.90 -0.53
C ILE A 90 -1.82 2.92 1.00
N SER A 91 -0.83 3.64 1.53
CA SER A 91 -0.64 3.82 2.97
C SER A 91 -1.88 4.45 3.61
N ASP A 92 -2.44 5.49 3.01
CA ASP A 92 -3.65 6.15 3.50
C ASP A 92 -4.85 5.19 3.51
N SER A 93 -5.02 4.40 2.45
CA SER A 93 -6.11 3.43 2.36
C SER A 93 -5.97 2.34 3.42
N ILE A 94 -4.76 1.82 3.63
CA ILE A 94 -4.48 0.81 4.66
C ILE A 94 -4.77 1.38 6.05
N ASN A 95 -4.36 2.62 6.31
CA ASN A 95 -4.65 3.29 7.59
C ASN A 95 -6.14 3.46 7.81
N LYS A 96 -6.90 3.83 6.79
CA LYS A 96 -8.36 3.95 6.88
C LYS A 96 -9.04 2.61 7.18
N ILE A 97 -8.57 1.54 6.55
CA ILE A 97 -9.09 0.20 6.85
C ILE A 97 -8.82 -0.16 8.30
N ASN A 98 -7.62 0.08 8.80
CA ASN A 98 -7.27 -0.18 10.20
C ASN A 98 -8.11 0.66 11.17
N GLU A 99 -8.34 1.93 10.86
CA GLU A 99 -9.22 2.80 11.65
C GLU A 99 -10.65 2.25 11.71
N GLN A 100 -11.19 1.79 10.58
CA GLN A 100 -12.52 1.21 10.52
C GLN A 100 -12.62 -0.07 11.36
N ILE A 101 -11.57 -0.90 11.32
CA ILE A 101 -11.51 -2.13 12.12
C ILE A 101 -11.49 -1.78 13.62
N ILE A 102 -10.63 -0.86 14.02
CA ILE A 102 -10.52 -0.43 15.42
C ILE A 102 -11.83 0.17 15.90
N ASN A 103 -12.44 1.06 15.13
CA ASN A 103 -13.71 1.69 15.48
C ASN A 103 -14.83 0.65 15.59
N HIS A 104 -14.83 -0.35 14.71
CA HIS A 104 -15.79 -1.44 14.75
C HIS A 104 -15.65 -2.26 16.04
N GLN A 105 -14.41 -2.60 16.43
CA GLN A 105 -14.13 -3.38 17.64
C GLN A 105 -14.52 -2.64 18.93
N LEU A 106 -14.50 -1.31 18.92
CA LEU A 106 -14.89 -0.48 20.06
C LEU A 106 -16.40 -0.35 20.23
N LYS A 107 -17.20 -0.75 19.25
CA LYS A 107 -18.67 -0.66 19.32
C LYS A 107 -19.23 -1.77 20.20
N TRP A 108 -20.29 -1.43 20.95
CA TRP A 108 -21.07 -2.42 21.69
C TRP A 108 -21.64 -3.47 20.74
N PHE A 109 -21.53 -4.74 21.10
CA PHE A 109 -22.00 -5.86 20.26
C PHE A 109 -21.32 -5.91 18.89
N HIS A 110 -20.02 -5.56 18.83
CA HIS A 110 -19.28 -5.51 17.57
C HIS A 110 -19.32 -6.85 16.81
N THR A 111 -19.39 -7.99 17.52
CA THR A 111 -19.49 -9.32 16.89
C THR A 111 -20.78 -9.52 16.10
N TRP A 112 -21.83 -8.78 16.42
CA TRP A 112 -23.14 -8.84 15.74
C TRP A 112 -23.31 -7.73 14.71
N ARG A 113 -22.40 -6.74 14.66
CA ARG A 113 -22.46 -5.65 13.71
C ARG A 113 -21.60 -5.99 12.49
N THR A 114 -22.09 -5.60 11.32
CA THR A 114 -21.35 -5.80 10.07
C THR A 114 -20.26 -4.74 9.94
N LEU A 115 -19.04 -5.17 9.65
CA LEU A 115 -17.96 -4.28 9.25
C LEU A 115 -18.02 -4.07 7.74
N TYR A 116 -18.12 -2.81 7.31
CA TYR A 116 -18.18 -2.45 5.90
C TYR A 116 -16.86 -1.83 5.47
N LEU A 117 -16.17 -2.47 4.53
CA LEU A 117 -14.89 -2.01 3.97
C LEU A 117 -14.93 -1.88 2.44
N ASP A 118 -16.12 -1.91 1.84
CA ASP A 118 -16.24 -1.94 0.38
C ASP A 118 -15.61 -0.72 -0.29
N ILE A 119 -15.84 0.48 0.26
CA ILE A 119 -15.30 1.72 -0.31
C ILE A 119 -13.78 1.77 -0.17
N GLU A 120 -13.26 1.42 1.02
CA GLU A 120 -11.83 1.44 1.31
C GLU A 120 -11.08 0.41 0.46
N LEU A 121 -11.67 -0.77 0.27
CA LEU A 121 -11.09 -1.82 -0.57
C LEU A 121 -11.11 -1.46 -2.05
N GLU A 122 -12.18 -0.83 -2.55
CA GLU A 122 -12.22 -0.33 -3.92
C GLU A 122 -11.16 0.73 -4.17
N THR A 123 -10.97 1.64 -3.23
CA THR A 123 -9.92 2.66 -3.32
C THR A 123 -8.54 2.02 -3.32
N LEU A 124 -8.29 1.08 -2.42
CA LEU A 124 -7.03 0.34 -2.36
C LEU A 124 -6.76 -0.43 -3.65
N LYS A 125 -7.77 -1.08 -4.19
CA LYS A 125 -7.68 -1.81 -5.46
C LYS A 125 -7.27 -0.89 -6.59
N LYS A 126 -7.92 0.27 -6.72
CA LYS A 126 -7.58 1.28 -7.72
C LYS A 126 -6.13 1.74 -7.59
N ASP A 127 -5.72 2.11 -6.38
CA ASP A 127 -4.37 2.61 -6.13
C ASP A 127 -3.32 1.52 -6.36
N THR A 128 -3.63 0.27 -6.03
CA THR A 128 -2.74 -0.86 -6.26
C THR A 128 -2.57 -1.14 -7.76
N LEU A 129 -3.64 -1.04 -8.55
CA LEU A 129 -3.57 -1.20 -10.01
C LEU A 129 -2.72 -0.09 -10.63
N ILE A 130 -2.85 1.14 -10.15
CA ILE A 130 -2.03 2.26 -10.61
C ILE A 130 -0.55 2.04 -10.28
N LEU A 131 -0.25 1.58 -9.06
CA LEU A 131 1.12 1.24 -8.68
C LEU A 131 1.70 0.15 -9.60
N ASN A 132 0.93 -0.89 -9.85
CA ASN A 132 1.36 -1.98 -10.73
C ASN A 132 1.72 -1.47 -12.13
N GLU A 133 0.92 -0.58 -12.68
CA GLU A 133 1.16 0.03 -14.00
C GLU A 133 2.43 0.89 -13.96
N ARG A 134 2.64 1.66 -12.91
CA ARG A 134 3.85 2.49 -12.75
C ARG A 134 5.11 1.65 -12.59
N LEU A 135 5.03 0.53 -11.88
CA LEU A 135 6.14 -0.43 -11.78
C LEU A 135 6.46 -1.05 -13.15
N ARG A 136 5.43 -1.33 -13.95
CA ARG A 136 5.62 -1.82 -15.32
C ARG A 136 6.33 -0.79 -16.18
N LEU A 137 5.94 0.48 -16.10
CA LEU A 137 6.59 1.57 -16.83
C LEU A 137 8.05 1.74 -16.44
N LEU A 138 8.39 1.50 -15.18
CA LEU A 138 9.76 1.57 -14.70
C LEU A 138 10.69 0.62 -15.48
N GLN A 139 10.21 -0.56 -15.84
CA GLN A 139 10.99 -1.53 -16.60
C GLN A 139 11.29 -1.07 -18.02
N LEU A 140 10.45 -0.19 -18.59
CA LEU A 140 10.61 0.30 -19.95
C LEU A 140 11.69 1.39 -20.07
N VAL A 141 12.05 2.05 -18.97
CA VAL A 141 13.01 3.16 -18.96
C VAL A 141 14.34 2.81 -18.32
N LYS A 142 14.51 1.59 -17.88
CA LYS A 142 15.78 1.08 -17.36
C LYS A 142 16.80 0.88 -18.48
#